data_4231a055f9e0dbe83f33bac145542b63
#
_entry.id   4231a055f9e0dbe83f33bac145542b63
#
_cell.length_a   1.000
_cell.length_b   1.000
_cell.length_c   1.000
_cell.angle_alpha   90.00
_cell.angle_beta   90.00
_cell.angle_gamma   90.00
#
_symmetry.space_group_name_H-M   'P 1'
#
loop_
_entity.id
_entity.type
_entity.pdbx_description
1 polymer ?
#
loop_
_entity_poly.entity_id
_entity_poly.type
_entity_poly.pdbx_seq_one_letter_code
_entity_poly.pdbx_strand_id
1 'polypeptide(L)'
;RLQQTRSEDVFQAYINAFAMTYDPHTNYLSPDSAENFDINMSLSLEGIGAVLQSDNEHVKVVRLVPAGPAEKSKQISPADKIVGVGQGDDEIVDVIGWRLDEVVKLIRGPKGSKVRLEVIPASNAPNDMTSKVVSITREAVKLEEQAAKKSILKLEQGGRPYKLGIIEVPAFYLDFKAFRAGDPDYKSTTRDVKKLITELQADKVDGIVIDLRNNGGGSLQEATELTGLFIDKGPTVLVRNSDGRVDVLADEQDGAFYKGPMAVLVNRLSASASEIFAGAMQDYHRALILGGQTFGKGTVQTIQPLNHGELKLTLAKFYRVSGQSTQHRGVVPDLSLIHI
;
A
#
# COMPACT_ATOMS: atom_id res chain seq x y z
N ARG A 1 14.14 -4.70 25.11
CA ARG A 1 13.92 -3.63 24.12
C ARG A 1 15.06 -2.59 24.11
N LEU A 2 15.53 -2.10 25.27
CA LEU A 2 16.64 -1.11 25.31
C LEU A 2 17.94 -1.62 24.71
N GLN A 3 18.27 -2.91 24.88
CA GLN A 3 19.47 -3.53 24.32
C GLN A 3 19.46 -3.67 22.79
N GLN A 4 18.29 -3.53 22.15
CA GLN A 4 18.12 -3.61 20.71
C GLN A 4 17.96 -2.24 20.05
N THR A 5 18.03 -1.14 20.82
CA THR A 5 17.93 0.22 20.29
C THR A 5 19.27 0.62 19.66
N ARG A 6 19.24 1.09 18.42
CA ARG A 6 20.41 1.53 17.66
C ARG A 6 20.52 3.04 17.60
N SER A 7 21.70 3.52 17.22
CA SER A 7 21.93 4.94 16.95
C SER A 7 20.97 5.50 15.90
N GLU A 8 20.66 4.73 14.86
CA GLU A 8 19.68 5.11 13.81
C GLU A 8 18.26 5.29 14.36
N ASP A 9 17.81 4.40 15.26
CA ASP A 9 16.50 4.53 15.90
C ASP A 9 16.42 5.82 16.73
N VAL A 10 17.49 6.15 17.46
CA VAL A 10 17.60 7.38 18.27
C VAL A 10 17.63 8.61 17.36
N PHE A 11 18.43 8.57 16.28
CA PHE A 11 18.53 9.64 15.30
C PHE A 11 17.18 9.89 14.64
N GLN A 12 16.51 8.85 14.15
CA GLN A 12 15.18 8.95 13.54
C GLN A 12 14.14 9.53 14.52
N ALA A 13 14.16 9.06 15.77
CA ALA A 13 13.24 9.56 16.81
C ALA A 13 13.48 11.06 17.09
N TYR A 14 14.75 11.46 17.22
CA TYR A 14 15.13 12.87 17.47
C TYR A 14 14.73 13.78 16.31
N ILE A 15 15.10 13.43 15.09
CA ILE A 15 14.78 14.22 13.90
C ILE A 15 13.27 14.29 13.68
N ASN A 16 12.53 13.19 13.91
CA ASN A 16 11.09 13.22 13.80
C ASN A 16 10.41 14.05 14.89
N ALA A 17 10.93 14.04 16.11
CA ALA A 17 10.44 14.96 17.15
C ALA A 17 10.60 16.43 16.73
N PHE A 18 11.72 16.78 16.08
CA PHE A 18 11.94 18.11 15.53
C PHE A 18 11.00 18.41 14.34
N ALA A 19 10.92 17.52 13.36
CA ALA A 19 10.08 17.70 12.17
C ALA A 19 8.60 17.89 12.53
N MET A 20 8.09 17.12 13.48
CA MET A 20 6.71 17.20 13.95
C MET A 20 6.36 18.50 14.69
N THR A 21 7.34 19.32 15.09
CA THR A 21 7.08 20.66 15.64
C THR A 21 6.58 21.63 14.58
N TYR A 22 6.86 21.37 13.31
CA TYR A 22 6.42 22.18 12.17
C TYR A 22 5.11 21.70 11.57
N ASP A 23 4.96 20.38 11.43
CA ASP A 23 3.79 19.77 10.80
C ASP A 23 3.69 18.28 11.19
N PRO A 24 2.51 17.80 11.61
CA PRO A 24 2.32 16.43 12.07
C PRO A 24 2.50 15.36 10.97
N HIS A 25 2.56 15.75 9.71
CA HIS A 25 2.74 14.85 8.57
C HIS A 25 4.14 14.91 7.96
N THR A 26 4.98 15.86 8.40
CA THR A 26 6.37 15.96 7.99
C THR A 26 7.21 15.03 8.86
N ASN A 27 7.95 14.11 8.22
CA ASN A 27 8.80 13.18 8.94
C ASN A 27 10.00 12.71 8.12
N TYR A 28 11.07 12.43 8.83
CA TYR A 28 12.27 11.78 8.31
C TYR A 28 12.02 10.26 8.21
N LEU A 29 12.41 9.70 7.09
CA LEU A 29 12.46 8.27 6.83
C LEU A 29 13.93 7.85 6.79
N SER A 30 14.35 6.96 7.69
CA SER A 30 15.65 6.30 7.56
C SER A 30 15.73 5.53 6.22
N PRO A 31 16.92 5.15 5.74
CA PRO A 31 17.05 4.39 4.51
C PRO A 31 16.14 3.15 4.47
N ASP A 32 16.07 2.40 5.58
CA ASP A 32 15.21 1.22 5.69
C ASP A 32 13.70 1.58 5.67
N SER A 33 13.33 2.70 6.27
CA SER A 33 11.95 3.21 6.26
C SER A 33 11.55 3.72 4.87
N ALA A 34 12.47 4.35 4.15
CA ALA A 34 12.28 4.81 2.78
C ALA A 34 12.12 3.62 1.82
N GLU A 35 12.97 2.58 1.95
CA GLU A 35 12.83 1.34 1.18
C GLU A 35 11.48 0.68 1.43
N ASN A 36 11.04 0.57 2.69
CA ASN A 36 9.73 0.00 3.01
C ASN A 36 8.57 0.85 2.45
N PHE A 37 8.72 2.19 2.42
CA PHE A 37 7.76 3.07 1.78
C PHE A 37 7.67 2.79 0.26
N ASP A 38 8.81 2.69 -0.42
CA ASP A 38 8.89 2.35 -1.84
C ASP A 38 8.24 0.98 -2.14
N ILE A 39 8.52 -0.04 -1.33
CA ILE A 39 7.93 -1.38 -1.45
C ILE A 39 6.40 -1.32 -1.32
N ASN A 40 5.89 -0.56 -0.36
CA ASN A 40 4.44 -0.42 -0.16
C ASN A 40 3.77 0.35 -1.31
N MET A 41 4.49 1.27 -1.94
CA MET A 41 3.97 2.04 -3.08
C MET A 41 4.08 1.27 -4.40
N SER A 42 5.17 0.53 -4.61
CA SER A 42 5.36 -0.26 -5.84
C SER A 42 4.67 -1.62 -5.80
N LEU A 43 4.25 -2.09 -4.62
CA LEU A 43 3.80 -3.46 -4.35
C LEU A 43 4.77 -4.51 -4.89
N SER A 44 6.06 -4.22 -4.81
CA SER A 44 7.14 -5.07 -5.30
C SER A 44 8.36 -4.95 -4.39
N LEU A 45 9.06 -6.04 -4.19
CA LEU A 45 10.34 -6.07 -3.48
C LEU A 45 11.30 -7.04 -4.17
N GLU A 46 12.60 -6.82 -4.01
CA GLU A 46 13.62 -7.79 -4.42
C GLU A 46 14.01 -8.67 -3.23
N GLY A 47 13.81 -9.98 -3.37
CA GLY A 47 14.04 -10.91 -2.27
C GLY A 47 13.56 -12.32 -2.56
N ILE A 48 13.21 -13.05 -1.50
CA ILE A 48 12.78 -14.46 -1.60
C ILE A 48 11.26 -14.67 -1.60
N GLY A 49 10.48 -13.65 -1.24
CA GLY A 49 9.02 -13.78 -1.16
C GLY A 49 8.55 -14.62 0.04
N ALA A 50 8.99 -14.26 1.24
CA ALA A 50 8.52 -14.85 2.49
C ALA A 50 8.04 -13.76 3.45
N VAL A 51 6.92 -14.00 4.12
CA VAL A 51 6.44 -13.17 5.23
C VAL A 51 7.01 -13.73 6.52
N LEU A 52 7.73 -12.90 7.24
CA LEU A 52 8.49 -13.28 8.42
C LEU A 52 7.93 -12.61 9.68
N GLN A 53 8.07 -13.25 10.81
CA GLN A 53 7.68 -12.73 12.12
C GLN A 53 8.72 -13.12 13.18
N SER A 54 8.90 -12.25 14.17
CA SER A 54 9.68 -12.59 15.38
C SER A 54 8.92 -13.63 16.22
N ASP A 55 9.60 -14.69 16.59
CA ASP A 55 9.10 -15.74 17.48
C ASP A 55 10.16 -16.04 18.55
N ASN A 56 10.06 -15.36 19.70
CA ASN A 56 11.10 -15.30 20.74
C ASN A 56 12.45 -14.83 20.17
N GLU A 57 13.45 -15.68 20.22
CA GLU A 57 14.81 -15.40 19.72
C GLU A 57 15.01 -15.77 18.24
N HIS A 58 13.98 -16.27 17.56
CA HIS A 58 14.04 -16.71 16.18
C HIS A 58 13.19 -15.85 15.26
N VAL A 59 13.53 -15.88 13.99
CA VAL A 59 12.69 -15.36 12.90
C VAL A 59 11.98 -16.53 12.24
N LYS A 60 10.64 -16.51 12.28
CA LYS A 60 9.79 -17.59 11.77
C LYS A 60 9.15 -17.19 10.43
N VAL A 61 9.09 -18.13 9.50
CA VAL A 61 8.32 -18.00 8.26
C VAL A 61 6.84 -18.14 8.58
N VAL A 62 6.04 -17.09 8.36
CA VAL A 62 4.58 -17.14 8.56
C VAL A 62 3.91 -17.76 7.35
N ARG A 63 4.27 -17.28 6.17
CA ARG A 63 3.78 -17.77 4.88
C ARG A 63 4.73 -17.41 3.75
N LEU A 64 4.61 -18.08 2.62
CA LEU A 64 5.31 -17.76 1.39
C LEU A 64 4.41 -16.94 0.46
N VAL A 65 5.02 -16.02 -0.28
CA VAL A 65 4.31 -15.25 -1.30
C VAL A 65 4.10 -16.15 -2.52
N PRO A 66 2.87 -16.29 -3.03
CA PRO A 66 2.59 -17.10 -4.20
C PRO A 66 3.47 -16.73 -5.40
N ALA A 67 3.97 -17.75 -6.08
CA ALA A 67 4.91 -17.62 -7.19
C ALA A 67 6.26 -16.92 -6.87
N GLY A 68 6.56 -16.69 -5.60
CA GLY A 68 7.85 -16.17 -5.14
C GLY A 68 8.97 -17.21 -5.15
N PRO A 69 10.26 -16.79 -5.11
CA PRO A 69 11.40 -17.69 -5.13
C PRO A 69 11.40 -18.75 -4.03
N ALA A 70 11.02 -18.38 -2.80
CA ALA A 70 10.95 -19.29 -1.67
C ALA A 70 9.90 -20.39 -1.91
N GLU A 71 8.71 -20.04 -2.42
CA GLU A 71 7.67 -21.02 -2.75
C GLU A 71 8.11 -21.94 -3.90
N LYS A 72 8.67 -21.38 -4.97
CA LYS A 72 9.18 -22.13 -6.12
C LYS A 72 10.29 -23.12 -5.74
N SER A 73 11.14 -22.74 -4.80
CA SER A 73 12.25 -23.59 -4.36
C SER A 73 11.81 -24.87 -3.67
N LYS A 74 10.64 -24.86 -3.02
CA LYS A 74 10.10 -25.94 -2.17
C LYS A 74 11.04 -26.38 -1.04
N GLN A 75 12.01 -25.54 -0.69
CA GLN A 75 13.02 -25.83 0.32
C GLN A 75 12.67 -25.26 1.70
N ILE A 76 11.79 -24.25 1.73
CA ILE A 76 11.31 -23.56 2.93
C ILE A 76 9.80 -23.75 3.03
N SER A 77 9.31 -23.88 4.24
CA SER A 77 7.89 -24.06 4.57
C SER A 77 7.42 -23.06 5.62
N PRO A 78 6.12 -22.76 5.69
CA PRO A 78 5.55 -22.05 6.84
C PRO A 78 5.92 -22.71 8.16
N ALA A 79 6.15 -21.89 9.18
CA ALA A 79 6.63 -22.23 10.51
C ALA A 79 8.11 -22.66 10.63
N ASP A 80 8.88 -22.78 9.53
CA ASP A 80 10.32 -22.92 9.61
C ASP A 80 10.95 -21.70 10.32
N LYS A 81 12.02 -21.95 11.11
CA LYS A 81 12.76 -20.92 11.84
C LYS A 81 14.08 -20.65 11.16
N ILE A 82 14.36 -19.38 10.86
CA ILE A 82 15.63 -18.93 10.28
C ILE A 82 16.59 -18.65 11.44
N VAL A 83 17.74 -19.31 11.43
CA VAL A 83 18.78 -19.19 12.43
C VAL A 83 20.08 -18.63 11.87
N GLY A 84 20.27 -18.66 10.55
CA GLY A 84 21.46 -18.12 9.90
C GLY A 84 21.16 -17.57 8.51
N VAL A 85 21.93 -16.55 8.07
CA VAL A 85 21.84 -15.93 6.75
C VAL A 85 23.24 -15.73 6.17
N GLY A 86 23.47 -16.20 4.95
CA GLY A 86 24.73 -16.00 4.20
C GLY A 86 24.49 -15.39 2.83
N GLN A 87 25.43 -14.57 2.35
CA GLN A 87 25.37 -13.97 1.01
C GLN A 87 26.20 -14.80 0.05
N GLY A 88 25.62 -15.22 -1.08
CA GLY A 88 26.36 -16.00 -2.06
C GLY A 88 27.09 -17.19 -1.43
N ASP A 89 28.43 -17.19 -1.50
CA ASP A 89 29.31 -18.22 -0.91
C ASP A 89 29.99 -17.77 0.39
N ASP A 90 29.65 -16.56 0.93
CA ASP A 90 30.21 -16.04 2.18
C ASP A 90 29.78 -16.89 3.38
N GLU A 91 30.44 -16.74 4.51
CA GLU A 91 30.09 -17.41 5.76
C GLU A 91 28.65 -17.07 6.20
N ILE A 92 27.94 -18.05 6.74
CA ILE A 92 26.58 -17.85 7.28
C ILE A 92 26.70 -17.16 8.63
N VAL A 93 26.06 -16.03 8.77
CA VAL A 93 25.98 -15.25 10.01
C VAL A 93 24.83 -15.80 10.85
N ASP A 94 25.09 -16.12 12.10
CA ASP A 94 24.08 -16.48 13.09
C ASP A 94 23.19 -15.25 13.38
N VAL A 95 21.88 -15.41 13.25
CA VAL A 95 20.89 -14.35 13.45
C VAL A 95 19.93 -14.60 14.61
N ILE A 96 20.24 -15.58 15.48
CA ILE A 96 19.45 -15.85 16.68
C ILE A 96 19.50 -14.63 17.61
N GLY A 97 18.33 -14.20 18.09
CA GLY A 97 18.21 -13.00 18.95
C GLY A 97 18.30 -11.65 18.20
N TRP A 98 18.50 -11.65 16.88
CA TRP A 98 18.51 -10.42 16.09
C TRP A 98 17.10 -9.85 15.91
N ARG A 99 17.05 -8.55 15.67
CA ARG A 99 15.81 -7.87 15.29
C ARG A 99 15.33 -8.38 13.93
N LEU A 100 14.02 -8.49 13.78
CA LEU A 100 13.39 -8.94 12.54
C LEU A 100 13.80 -8.10 11.32
N ASP A 101 13.81 -6.77 11.47
CA ASP A 101 14.18 -5.84 10.40
C ASP A 101 15.62 -6.06 9.91
N GLU A 102 16.56 -6.40 10.81
CA GLU A 102 17.95 -6.70 10.45
C GLU A 102 18.06 -8.01 9.67
N VAL A 103 17.36 -9.02 10.13
CA VAL A 103 17.34 -10.33 9.43
C VAL A 103 16.67 -10.17 8.06
N VAL A 104 15.58 -9.43 7.96
CA VAL A 104 14.91 -9.12 6.69
C VAL A 104 15.84 -8.40 5.73
N LYS A 105 16.64 -7.45 6.22
CA LYS A 105 17.64 -6.71 5.42
C LYS A 105 18.71 -7.62 4.84
N LEU A 106 19.20 -8.62 5.60
CA LEU A 106 20.13 -9.63 5.08
C LEU A 106 19.48 -10.56 4.06
N ILE A 107 18.19 -10.86 4.20
CA ILE A 107 17.45 -11.75 3.30
C ILE A 107 17.08 -11.07 1.99
N ARG A 108 16.71 -9.78 2.02
CA ARG A 108 16.52 -8.95 0.81
C ARG A 108 17.85 -8.72 0.10
N GLY A 109 17.78 -8.27 -1.12
CA GLY A 109 18.95 -7.89 -1.90
C GLY A 109 18.71 -7.99 -3.40
N PRO A 110 19.68 -7.58 -4.24
CA PRO A 110 19.48 -7.42 -5.67
C PRO A 110 18.97 -8.68 -6.36
N LYS A 111 18.04 -8.51 -7.29
CA LYS A 111 17.54 -9.57 -8.17
C LYS A 111 18.70 -10.33 -8.82
N GLY A 112 18.61 -11.66 -8.83
CA GLY A 112 19.63 -12.55 -9.39
C GLY A 112 20.74 -12.93 -8.39
N SER A 113 20.87 -12.22 -7.26
CA SER A 113 21.82 -12.62 -6.21
C SER A 113 21.30 -13.82 -5.41
N LYS A 114 22.21 -14.59 -4.81
CA LYS A 114 21.88 -15.75 -4.00
C LYS A 114 21.94 -15.40 -2.50
N VAL A 115 20.95 -15.88 -1.74
CA VAL A 115 20.99 -15.91 -0.29
C VAL A 115 20.94 -17.36 0.18
N ARG A 116 21.77 -17.69 1.16
CA ARG A 116 21.71 -18.96 1.88
C ARG A 116 21.09 -18.76 3.24
N LEU A 117 20.13 -19.59 3.55
CA LEU A 117 19.43 -19.56 4.84
C LEU A 117 19.68 -20.84 5.58
N GLU A 118 20.16 -20.75 6.79
CA GLU A 118 20.15 -21.86 7.72
C GLU A 118 18.81 -21.87 8.44
N VAL A 119 18.08 -22.95 8.28
CA VAL A 119 16.70 -23.05 8.79
C VAL A 119 16.50 -24.32 9.62
N ILE A 120 15.77 -24.20 10.72
CA ILE A 120 15.26 -25.34 11.49
C ILE A 120 13.86 -25.64 10.93
N PRO A 121 13.66 -26.82 10.31
CA PRO A 121 12.37 -27.20 9.75
C PRO A 121 11.28 -27.33 10.82
N ALA A 122 10.09 -26.83 10.51
CA ALA A 122 8.92 -27.02 11.39
C ALA A 122 8.49 -28.49 11.53
N SER A 123 8.94 -29.35 10.62
CA SER A 123 8.70 -30.80 10.65
C SER A 123 9.56 -31.55 11.66
N ASN A 124 10.58 -30.91 12.24
CA ASN A 124 11.43 -31.52 13.25
C ASN A 124 10.62 -31.88 14.51
N ALA A 125 11.07 -32.88 15.23
CA ALA A 125 10.48 -33.22 16.53
C ALA A 125 10.61 -32.03 17.53
N PRO A 126 9.72 -31.90 18.51
CA PRO A 126 9.88 -30.93 19.58
C PRO A 126 11.27 -31.09 20.23
N ASN A 127 12.05 -30.01 20.32
CA ASN A 127 13.44 -29.96 20.79
C ASN A 127 14.53 -30.46 19.81
N ASP A 128 14.19 -30.89 18.61
CA ASP A 128 15.19 -31.17 17.58
C ASP A 128 15.55 -29.83 16.85
N MET A 129 16.74 -29.32 17.17
CA MET A 129 17.28 -28.08 16.63
C MET A 129 18.15 -28.32 15.39
N THR A 130 18.08 -29.51 14.78
CA THR A 130 18.84 -29.78 13.57
C THR A 130 18.43 -28.85 12.45
N SER A 131 19.39 -28.09 11.96
CA SER A 131 19.21 -27.14 10.87
C SER A 131 19.59 -27.74 9.52
N LYS A 132 19.11 -27.11 8.44
CA LYS A 132 19.55 -27.35 7.08
C LYS A 132 19.85 -26.02 6.39
N VAL A 133 20.80 -26.01 5.46
CA VAL A 133 21.09 -24.84 4.62
C VAL A 133 20.33 -24.95 3.32
N VAL A 134 19.60 -23.90 2.99
CA VAL A 134 18.88 -23.76 1.72
C VAL A 134 19.40 -22.56 0.96
N SER A 135 19.50 -22.66 -0.36
CA SER A 135 19.97 -21.57 -1.23
C SER A 135 18.85 -21.10 -2.14
N ILE A 136 18.57 -19.81 -2.12
CA ILE A 136 17.48 -19.21 -2.91
C ILE A 136 18.05 -18.04 -3.71
N THR A 137 17.75 -18.00 -5.01
CA THR A 137 18.05 -16.85 -5.87
C THR A 137 16.95 -15.81 -5.68
N ARG A 138 17.34 -14.57 -5.37
CA ARG A 138 16.40 -13.46 -5.23
C ARG A 138 15.79 -13.06 -6.55
N GLU A 139 14.51 -12.74 -6.56
CA GLU A 139 13.78 -12.22 -7.71
C GLU A 139 12.96 -11.00 -7.29
N ALA A 140 12.42 -10.28 -8.28
CA ALA A 140 11.35 -9.32 -8.01
C ALA A 140 10.08 -10.08 -7.60
N VAL A 141 9.59 -9.81 -6.41
CA VAL A 141 8.41 -10.43 -5.80
C VAL A 141 7.27 -9.44 -5.84
N LYS A 142 6.21 -9.74 -6.56
CA LYS A 142 5.00 -8.91 -6.64
C LYS A 142 4.07 -9.22 -5.47
N LEU A 143 3.63 -8.18 -4.77
CA LEU A 143 2.75 -8.28 -3.60
C LEU A 143 1.26 -8.19 -4.03
N GLU A 144 0.83 -9.05 -4.93
CA GLU A 144 -0.53 -9.03 -5.52
C GLU A 144 -1.64 -9.13 -4.46
N GLU A 145 -1.35 -9.72 -3.31
CA GLU A 145 -2.31 -9.79 -2.19
C GLU A 145 -2.62 -8.42 -1.58
N GLN A 146 -1.75 -7.43 -1.79
CA GLN A 146 -1.92 -6.05 -1.33
C GLN A 146 -2.49 -5.12 -2.42
N ALA A 147 -2.69 -5.63 -3.63
CA ALA A 147 -3.30 -4.89 -4.72
C ALA A 147 -4.84 -4.85 -4.60
N ALA A 148 -5.47 -4.02 -5.42
CA ALA A 148 -6.93 -3.97 -5.53
C ALA A 148 -7.50 -5.35 -5.91
N LYS A 149 -8.64 -5.70 -5.32
CA LYS A 149 -9.31 -7.00 -5.52
C LYS A 149 -10.78 -6.81 -5.79
N LYS A 150 -11.37 -7.74 -6.55
CA LYS A 150 -12.81 -7.77 -6.75
C LYS A 150 -13.47 -8.94 -6.06
N SER A 151 -14.74 -8.75 -5.70
CA SER A 151 -15.68 -9.80 -5.33
C SER A 151 -17.06 -9.49 -5.87
N ILE A 152 -17.96 -10.47 -5.90
CA ILE A 152 -19.34 -10.28 -6.34
C ILE A 152 -20.27 -10.66 -5.21
N LEU A 153 -21.08 -9.70 -4.76
CA LEU A 153 -22.15 -9.92 -3.81
C LEU A 153 -23.46 -10.15 -4.57
N LYS A 154 -24.07 -11.31 -4.33
CA LYS A 154 -25.40 -11.64 -4.89
C LYS A 154 -26.46 -11.34 -3.83
N LEU A 155 -27.45 -10.57 -4.21
CA LEU A 155 -28.56 -10.15 -3.36
C LEU A 155 -29.89 -10.50 -4.05
N GLU A 156 -30.92 -10.69 -3.27
CA GLU A 156 -32.29 -10.81 -3.74
C GLU A 156 -33.14 -9.74 -3.03
N GLN A 157 -33.85 -8.93 -3.80
CA GLN A 157 -34.74 -7.91 -3.27
C GLN A 157 -36.02 -7.86 -4.08
N GLY A 158 -37.16 -8.01 -3.40
CA GLY A 158 -38.47 -8.02 -4.06
C GLY A 158 -38.62 -9.13 -5.10
N GLY A 159 -38.00 -10.29 -4.89
CA GLY A 159 -38.02 -11.43 -5.85
C GLY A 159 -37.15 -11.22 -7.09
N ARG A 160 -36.34 -10.16 -7.13
CA ARG A 160 -35.38 -9.88 -8.21
C ARG A 160 -33.94 -10.09 -7.74
N PRO A 161 -33.14 -10.89 -8.46
CA PRO A 161 -31.73 -11.05 -8.15
C PRO A 161 -30.92 -9.83 -8.62
N TYR A 162 -29.97 -9.42 -7.81
CA TYR A 162 -28.99 -8.38 -8.11
C TYR A 162 -27.57 -8.91 -7.89
N LYS A 163 -26.63 -8.41 -8.70
CA LYS A 163 -25.20 -8.65 -8.56
C LYS A 163 -24.49 -7.33 -8.35
N LEU A 164 -23.83 -7.14 -7.21
CA LEU A 164 -22.99 -5.98 -6.96
C LEU A 164 -21.52 -6.41 -7.05
N GLY A 165 -20.76 -5.76 -7.92
CA GLY A 165 -19.31 -5.87 -7.97
C GLY A 165 -18.70 -5.03 -6.85
N ILE A 166 -17.87 -5.61 -6.00
CA ILE A 166 -17.13 -4.88 -4.96
C ILE A 166 -15.68 -4.87 -5.39
N ILE A 167 -15.08 -3.68 -5.43
CA ILE A 167 -13.63 -3.49 -5.65
C ILE A 167 -13.05 -2.92 -4.36
N GLU A 168 -12.29 -3.72 -3.64
CA GLU A 168 -11.52 -3.31 -2.48
C GLU A 168 -10.21 -2.66 -2.95
N VAL A 169 -9.98 -1.41 -2.54
CA VAL A 169 -8.78 -0.64 -2.85
C VAL A 169 -8.05 -0.34 -1.55
N PRO A 170 -7.00 -1.11 -1.20
CA PRO A 170 -6.34 -1.00 0.11
C PRO A 170 -5.46 0.24 0.24
N ALA A 171 -4.92 0.76 -0.87
CA ALA A 171 -4.12 1.97 -0.95
C ALA A 171 -4.16 2.53 -2.38
N PHE A 172 -3.75 3.79 -2.54
CA PHE A 172 -3.49 4.41 -3.85
C PHE A 172 -2.01 4.21 -4.20
N TYR A 173 -1.66 2.98 -4.58
CA TYR A 173 -0.29 2.58 -4.90
C TYR A 173 0.11 2.94 -6.34
N LEU A 174 1.39 3.30 -6.50
CA LEU A 174 2.02 3.59 -7.79
C LEU A 174 3.50 3.23 -7.70
N ASP A 175 3.98 2.43 -8.65
CA ASP A 175 5.42 2.22 -8.83
C ASP A 175 6.04 3.45 -9.51
N PHE A 176 6.46 4.40 -8.71
CA PHE A 176 7.04 5.66 -9.19
C PHE A 176 8.31 5.47 -10.01
N LYS A 177 9.10 4.42 -9.72
CA LYS A 177 10.36 4.14 -10.45
C LYS A 177 10.06 3.60 -11.82
N ALA A 178 9.23 2.57 -11.91
CA ALA A 178 8.81 1.98 -13.18
C ALA A 178 8.02 2.98 -14.04
N PHE A 179 7.12 3.77 -13.43
CA PHE A 179 6.38 4.82 -14.12
C PHE A 179 7.31 5.86 -14.77
N ARG A 180 8.30 6.39 -14.02
CA ARG A 180 9.26 7.36 -14.56
C ARG A 180 10.20 6.76 -15.60
N ALA A 181 10.50 5.47 -15.51
CA ALA A 181 11.28 4.74 -16.49
C ALA A 181 10.51 4.43 -17.78
N GLY A 182 9.20 4.71 -17.82
CA GLY A 182 8.34 4.41 -18.97
C GLY A 182 8.03 2.92 -19.13
N ASP A 183 8.13 2.13 -18.05
CA ASP A 183 7.76 0.71 -18.07
C ASP A 183 6.26 0.58 -18.39
N PRO A 184 5.88 -0.09 -19.48
CA PRO A 184 4.46 -0.25 -19.83
C PRO A 184 3.66 -1.07 -18.80
N ASP A 185 4.33 -1.85 -17.95
CA ASP A 185 3.70 -2.73 -16.97
C ASP A 185 3.84 -2.25 -15.51
N TYR A 186 4.10 -0.94 -15.31
CA TYR A 186 4.19 -0.38 -13.97
C TYR A 186 2.92 -0.64 -13.14
N LYS A 187 3.11 -0.92 -11.85
CA LYS A 187 2.01 -1.16 -10.91
C LYS A 187 1.29 0.15 -10.58
N SER A 188 -0.04 0.17 -10.71
CA SER A 188 -0.90 1.33 -10.50
C SER A 188 -2.28 0.91 -10.04
N THR A 189 -2.83 1.61 -9.06
CA THR A 189 -4.20 1.41 -8.57
C THR A 189 -5.22 1.61 -9.69
N THR A 190 -5.08 2.67 -10.47
CA THR A 190 -6.00 3.01 -11.56
C THR A 190 -6.04 1.94 -12.62
N ARG A 191 -4.87 1.42 -13.01
CA ARG A 191 -4.78 0.33 -14.00
C ARG A 191 -5.41 -0.96 -13.51
N ASP A 192 -5.14 -1.34 -12.26
CA ASP A 192 -5.72 -2.53 -11.66
C ASP A 192 -7.24 -2.39 -11.54
N VAL A 193 -7.75 -1.26 -11.04
CA VAL A 193 -9.19 -1.00 -10.92
C VAL A 193 -9.87 -1.00 -12.29
N LYS A 194 -9.26 -0.38 -13.32
CA LYS A 194 -9.77 -0.41 -14.70
C LYS A 194 -9.92 -1.84 -15.23
N LYS A 195 -8.93 -2.69 -14.97
CA LYS A 195 -9.01 -4.12 -15.32
C LYS A 195 -10.15 -4.82 -14.57
N LEU A 196 -10.27 -4.60 -13.25
CA LEU A 196 -11.31 -5.21 -12.44
C LEU A 196 -12.71 -4.75 -12.86
N ILE A 197 -12.89 -3.48 -13.24
CA ILE A 197 -14.15 -2.97 -13.81
C ILE A 197 -14.50 -3.72 -15.09
N THR A 198 -13.54 -3.90 -16.01
CA THR A 198 -13.76 -4.64 -17.26
C THR A 198 -14.23 -6.07 -16.99
N GLU A 199 -13.61 -6.75 -16.02
CA GLU A 199 -14.01 -8.10 -15.62
C GLU A 199 -15.42 -8.13 -15.00
N LEU A 200 -15.75 -7.16 -14.13
CA LEU A 200 -17.10 -7.06 -13.52
C LEU A 200 -18.17 -6.74 -14.55
N GLN A 201 -17.87 -5.94 -15.58
CA GLN A 201 -18.78 -5.69 -16.70
C GLN A 201 -19.04 -6.98 -17.51
N ALA A 202 -18.01 -7.81 -17.72
CA ALA A 202 -18.17 -9.12 -18.35
C ALA A 202 -19.02 -10.07 -17.48
N ASP A 203 -18.93 -9.97 -16.15
CA ASP A 203 -19.77 -10.70 -15.18
C ASP A 203 -21.22 -10.17 -15.11
N LYS A 204 -21.52 -9.07 -15.82
CA LYS A 204 -22.83 -8.40 -15.89
C LYS A 204 -23.36 -8.02 -14.50
N VAL A 205 -22.55 -7.28 -13.74
CA VAL A 205 -22.98 -6.73 -12.45
C VAL A 205 -23.94 -5.55 -12.66
N ASP A 206 -24.90 -5.37 -11.75
CA ASP A 206 -25.89 -4.29 -11.79
C ASP A 206 -25.32 -2.95 -11.29
N GLY A 207 -24.24 -2.99 -10.50
CA GLY A 207 -23.56 -1.81 -9.99
C GLY A 207 -22.23 -2.16 -9.38
N ILE A 208 -21.39 -1.14 -9.10
CA ILE A 208 -20.07 -1.29 -8.50
C ILE A 208 -19.98 -0.54 -7.18
N VAL A 209 -19.34 -1.16 -6.21
CA VAL A 209 -18.97 -0.56 -4.93
C VAL A 209 -17.46 -0.48 -4.87
N ILE A 210 -16.92 0.73 -4.69
CA ILE A 210 -15.50 0.94 -4.38
C ILE A 210 -15.34 0.98 -2.87
N ASP A 211 -14.61 0.02 -2.31
CA ASP A 211 -14.37 -0.06 -0.87
C ASP A 211 -13.02 0.58 -0.52
N LEU A 212 -13.10 1.75 0.13
CA LEU A 212 -11.95 2.52 0.64
C LEU A 212 -11.84 2.45 2.16
N ARG A 213 -12.55 1.57 2.83
CA ARG A 213 -12.43 1.41 4.27
C ARG A 213 -11.01 0.99 4.61
N ASN A 214 -10.43 1.62 5.64
CA ASN A 214 -9.04 1.43 6.11
C ASN A 214 -7.96 1.88 5.10
N ASN A 215 -8.33 2.55 4.01
CA ASN A 215 -7.39 3.07 3.02
C ASN A 215 -6.85 4.44 3.45
N GLY A 216 -5.60 4.49 3.92
CA GLY A 216 -4.92 5.71 4.40
C GLY A 216 -4.49 6.69 3.30
N GLY A 217 -4.79 6.42 2.03
CA GLY A 217 -4.40 7.25 0.90
C GLY A 217 -3.27 6.65 0.08
N GLY A 218 -2.36 7.50 -0.42
CA GLY A 218 -1.23 7.12 -1.29
C GLY A 218 -0.94 8.21 -2.32
N SER A 219 -0.75 7.82 -3.57
CA SER A 219 -0.40 8.72 -4.68
C SER A 219 -1.54 9.69 -5.02
N LEU A 220 -1.21 10.99 -5.07
CA LEU A 220 -2.11 12.04 -5.55
C LEU A 220 -2.46 11.84 -7.04
N GLN A 221 -1.49 11.41 -7.84
CA GLN A 221 -1.69 11.08 -9.25
C GLN A 221 -2.74 9.97 -9.41
N GLU A 222 -2.62 8.89 -8.64
CA GLU A 222 -3.59 7.78 -8.67
C GLU A 222 -4.99 8.23 -8.24
N ALA A 223 -5.11 9.12 -7.26
CA ALA A 223 -6.41 9.67 -6.87
C ALA A 223 -7.08 10.44 -8.01
N THR A 224 -6.29 11.23 -8.77
CA THR A 224 -6.75 11.97 -9.94
C THR A 224 -7.14 11.03 -11.09
N GLU A 225 -6.24 10.12 -11.46
CA GLU A 225 -6.46 9.18 -12.57
C GLU A 225 -7.62 8.21 -12.30
N LEU A 226 -7.71 7.69 -11.06
CA LEU A 226 -8.82 6.83 -10.67
C LEU A 226 -10.17 7.56 -10.74
N THR A 227 -10.21 8.83 -10.32
CA THR A 227 -11.41 9.68 -10.43
C THR A 227 -11.85 9.80 -11.89
N GLY A 228 -10.91 10.00 -12.80
CA GLY A 228 -11.15 10.10 -14.24
C GLY A 228 -11.86 8.87 -14.86
N LEU A 229 -11.71 7.67 -14.27
CA LEU A 229 -12.45 6.50 -14.74
C LEU A 229 -13.98 6.64 -14.61
N PHE A 230 -14.45 7.55 -13.75
CA PHE A 230 -15.85 7.64 -13.35
C PHE A 230 -16.52 8.96 -13.71
N ILE A 231 -15.78 9.99 -14.05
CA ILE A 231 -16.30 11.29 -14.51
C ILE A 231 -16.11 11.45 -16.02
N ASP A 232 -16.83 12.37 -16.62
CA ASP A 232 -16.70 12.62 -18.06
C ASP A 232 -15.46 13.47 -18.36
N LYS A 233 -15.23 14.50 -17.61
CA LYS A 233 -14.10 15.43 -17.71
C LYS A 233 -14.19 16.45 -16.60
N GLY A 234 -13.07 16.94 -16.14
CA GLY A 234 -13.07 18.08 -15.22
C GLY A 234 -12.14 17.95 -14.02
N PRO A 235 -12.17 18.92 -13.12
CA PRO A 235 -11.33 18.95 -11.93
C PRO A 235 -11.54 17.72 -11.04
N THR A 236 -10.47 17.21 -10.47
CA THR A 236 -10.51 16.11 -9.49
C THR A 236 -10.14 16.60 -8.09
N VAL A 237 -9.19 17.54 -8.03
CA VAL A 237 -8.71 18.14 -6.79
C VAL A 237 -8.02 19.47 -7.09
N LEU A 238 -8.11 20.41 -6.16
CA LEU A 238 -7.41 21.70 -6.19
C LEU A 238 -6.26 21.65 -5.20
N VAL A 239 -5.04 22.00 -5.62
CA VAL A 239 -3.84 21.99 -4.79
C VAL A 239 -3.35 23.42 -4.61
N ARG A 240 -3.40 23.94 -3.39
CA ARG A 240 -2.91 25.28 -3.05
C ARG A 240 -1.51 25.18 -2.46
N ASN A 241 -0.55 25.72 -3.18
CA ASN A 241 0.85 25.80 -2.79
C ASN A 241 1.09 26.90 -1.72
N SER A 242 2.29 26.88 -1.11
CA SER A 242 2.69 27.83 -0.08
C SER A 242 2.78 29.27 -0.58
N ASP A 243 3.02 29.47 -1.87
CA ASP A 243 3.03 30.78 -2.55
C ASP A 243 1.61 31.32 -2.85
N GLY A 244 0.57 30.57 -2.51
CA GLY A 244 -0.82 30.91 -2.75
C GLY A 244 -1.37 30.49 -4.11
N ARG A 245 -0.52 30.03 -5.05
CA ARG A 245 -0.96 29.51 -6.34
C ARG A 245 -1.82 28.26 -6.15
N VAL A 246 -2.88 28.15 -6.94
CA VAL A 246 -3.77 26.99 -6.96
C VAL A 246 -3.58 26.26 -8.29
N ASP A 247 -3.11 25.02 -8.20
CA ASP A 247 -3.03 24.11 -9.33
C ASP A 247 -4.31 23.25 -9.35
N VAL A 248 -4.95 23.18 -10.51
CA VAL A 248 -6.16 22.36 -10.73
C VAL A 248 -5.71 21.05 -11.37
N LEU A 249 -5.81 19.95 -10.64
CA LEU A 249 -5.63 18.62 -11.23
C LEU A 249 -6.96 18.15 -11.77
N ALA A 250 -6.97 17.72 -13.01
CA ALA A 250 -8.20 17.39 -13.73
C ALA A 250 -8.02 16.13 -14.57
N ASP A 251 -9.13 15.44 -14.84
CA ASP A 251 -9.21 14.51 -15.94
C ASP A 251 -9.50 15.31 -17.23
N GLU A 252 -8.68 15.11 -18.24
CA GLU A 252 -8.79 15.78 -19.55
C GLU A 252 -9.42 14.87 -20.61
N GLN A 253 -9.68 13.60 -20.28
CA GLN A 253 -10.23 12.62 -21.21
C GLN A 253 -11.77 12.79 -21.32
N ASP A 254 -12.26 12.77 -22.54
CA ASP A 254 -13.71 12.78 -22.76
C ASP A 254 -14.32 11.38 -22.51
N GLY A 255 -15.35 11.33 -21.70
CA GLY A 255 -16.16 10.13 -21.45
C GLY A 255 -15.68 9.25 -20.29
N ALA A 256 -16.52 9.08 -19.29
CA ALA A 256 -16.24 8.17 -18.18
C ALA A 256 -16.11 6.71 -18.67
N PHE A 257 -15.10 5.99 -18.16
CA PHE A 257 -14.88 4.58 -18.47
C PHE A 257 -16.02 3.69 -17.91
N TYR A 258 -16.51 4.00 -16.71
CA TYR A 258 -17.65 3.32 -16.11
C TYR A 258 -18.80 4.30 -15.82
N LYS A 259 -19.98 4.07 -16.41
CA LYS A 259 -21.16 4.94 -16.30
C LYS A 259 -22.31 4.33 -15.49
N GLY A 260 -22.16 3.08 -15.03
CA GLY A 260 -23.20 2.37 -14.27
C GLY A 260 -23.39 2.89 -12.84
N PRO A 261 -24.37 2.36 -12.10
CA PRO A 261 -24.60 2.70 -10.70
C PRO A 261 -23.39 2.43 -9.83
N MET A 262 -23.10 3.34 -8.89
CA MET A 262 -21.89 3.28 -8.08
C MET A 262 -22.10 3.79 -6.66
N ALA A 263 -21.43 3.16 -5.70
CA ALA A 263 -21.29 3.64 -4.34
C ALA A 263 -19.81 3.54 -3.90
N VAL A 264 -19.45 4.31 -2.88
CA VAL A 264 -18.13 4.29 -2.24
C VAL A 264 -18.29 4.04 -0.77
N LEU A 265 -17.62 3.01 -0.23
CA LEU A 265 -17.57 2.74 1.20
C LEU A 265 -16.37 3.44 1.81
N VAL A 266 -16.61 4.16 2.89
CA VAL A 266 -15.57 4.88 3.65
C VAL A 266 -15.70 4.67 5.15
N ASN A 267 -14.61 4.84 5.88
CA ASN A 267 -14.60 4.85 7.33
C ASN A 267 -13.60 5.88 7.88
N ARG A 268 -13.45 5.92 9.19
CA ARG A 268 -12.55 6.87 9.89
C ARG A 268 -11.07 6.75 9.51
N LEU A 269 -10.65 5.64 8.91
CA LEU A 269 -9.28 5.43 8.45
C LEU A 269 -9.09 5.74 6.96
N SER A 270 -10.20 6.04 6.24
CA SER A 270 -10.12 6.54 4.86
C SER A 270 -9.54 7.96 4.88
N ALA A 271 -8.35 8.16 4.32
CA ALA A 271 -7.62 9.42 4.46
C ALA A 271 -6.98 9.88 3.14
N SER A 272 -6.71 11.20 3.03
CA SER A 272 -5.88 11.78 1.96
C SER A 272 -6.40 11.46 0.54
N ALA A 273 -5.70 10.65 -0.26
CA ALA A 273 -6.12 10.25 -1.62
C ALA A 273 -7.52 9.61 -1.64
N SER A 274 -7.88 8.84 -0.60
CA SER A 274 -9.24 8.31 -0.44
C SER A 274 -10.27 9.41 -0.29
N GLU A 275 -9.92 10.49 0.41
CA GLU A 275 -10.80 11.64 0.62
C GLU A 275 -10.91 12.51 -0.64
N ILE A 276 -9.85 12.56 -1.45
CA ILE A 276 -9.88 13.21 -2.77
C ILE A 276 -10.87 12.48 -3.67
N PHE A 277 -10.72 11.17 -3.80
CA PHE A 277 -11.60 10.34 -4.63
C PHE A 277 -13.06 10.39 -4.15
N ALA A 278 -13.32 10.08 -2.87
CA ALA A 278 -14.66 10.08 -2.31
C ALA A 278 -15.31 11.47 -2.39
N GLY A 279 -14.53 12.53 -2.11
CA GLY A 279 -14.99 13.91 -2.24
C GLY A 279 -15.36 14.29 -3.66
N ALA A 280 -14.56 13.92 -4.66
CA ALA A 280 -14.88 14.15 -6.06
C ALA A 280 -16.14 13.39 -6.48
N MET A 281 -16.25 12.10 -6.12
CA MET A 281 -17.46 11.30 -6.42
C MET A 281 -18.73 11.94 -5.83
N GLN A 282 -18.65 12.49 -4.62
CA GLN A 282 -19.75 13.19 -3.97
C GLN A 282 -20.06 14.53 -4.65
N ASP A 283 -19.04 15.35 -4.93
CA ASP A 283 -19.21 16.68 -5.53
C ASP A 283 -19.82 16.60 -6.95
N TYR A 284 -19.46 15.56 -7.71
CA TYR A 284 -20.06 15.26 -9.03
C TYR A 284 -21.40 14.52 -8.96
N HIS A 285 -21.90 14.18 -7.78
CA HIS A 285 -23.08 13.30 -7.61
C HIS A 285 -22.94 11.98 -8.40
N ARG A 286 -21.69 11.50 -8.53
CA ARG A 286 -21.37 10.32 -9.32
C ARG A 286 -21.62 9.03 -8.56
N ALA A 287 -21.43 9.05 -7.26
CA ALA A 287 -21.64 7.90 -6.39
C ALA A 287 -22.21 8.33 -5.04
N LEU A 288 -22.93 7.42 -4.38
CA LEU A 288 -23.32 7.57 -2.98
C LEU A 288 -22.12 7.21 -2.09
N ILE A 289 -21.79 8.10 -1.16
CA ILE A 289 -20.76 7.86 -0.15
C ILE A 289 -21.41 7.27 1.10
N LEU A 290 -21.01 6.05 1.45
CA LEU A 290 -21.62 5.25 2.52
C LEU A 290 -20.61 4.95 3.61
N GLY A 291 -21.00 5.00 4.87
CA GLY A 291 -20.16 4.54 6.00
C GLY A 291 -20.00 5.57 7.10
N GLY A 292 -18.79 5.78 7.57
CA GLY A 292 -18.43 6.76 8.60
C GLY A 292 -17.70 7.96 8.03
N GLN A 293 -17.75 9.11 8.72
CA GLN A 293 -16.94 10.28 8.40
C GLN A 293 -15.46 9.89 8.28
N THR A 294 -14.78 10.39 7.23
CA THR A 294 -13.38 10.06 6.94
C THR A 294 -12.40 10.76 7.87
N PHE A 295 -11.12 10.53 7.71
CA PHE A 295 -10.07 10.95 8.65
C PHE A 295 -9.92 12.47 8.76
N GLY A 296 -9.92 13.19 7.65
CA GLY A 296 -9.72 14.64 7.63
C GLY A 296 -8.28 15.09 7.41
N LYS A 297 -7.55 14.45 6.48
CA LYS A 297 -6.21 14.88 6.06
C LYS A 297 -6.28 15.62 4.73
N GLY A 298 -6.05 16.94 4.76
CA GLY A 298 -6.13 17.84 3.60
C GLY A 298 -4.77 18.40 3.15
N THR A 299 -3.65 17.67 3.37
CA THR A 299 -2.30 18.11 3.04
C THR A 299 -1.62 17.19 2.04
N VAL A 300 -0.76 17.78 1.19
CA VAL A 300 0.06 17.06 0.19
C VAL A 300 1.51 17.06 0.64
N GLN A 301 2.13 15.87 0.66
CA GLN A 301 3.54 15.70 0.95
C GLN A 301 4.31 15.34 -0.31
N THR A 302 5.59 15.72 -0.31
CA THR A 302 6.61 15.23 -1.25
C THR A 302 7.64 14.41 -0.51
N ILE A 303 8.34 13.55 -1.22
CA ILE A 303 9.52 12.84 -0.74
C ILE A 303 10.75 13.52 -1.29
N GLN A 304 11.61 14.02 -0.40
CA GLN A 304 12.86 14.69 -0.72
C GLN A 304 14.04 13.81 -0.32
N PRO A 305 14.83 13.30 -1.28
CA PRO A 305 16.06 12.58 -0.94
C PRO A 305 17.02 13.45 -0.13
N LEU A 306 17.65 12.86 0.88
CA LEU A 306 18.72 13.45 1.67
C LEU A 306 20.02 12.68 1.46
N ASN A 307 21.14 13.15 2.05
CA ASN A 307 22.40 12.41 2.03
C ASN A 307 22.27 11.05 2.76
N HIS A 308 21.34 10.94 3.70
CA HIS A 308 21.02 9.72 4.43
C HIS A 308 19.50 9.69 4.67
N GLY A 309 18.81 8.69 4.08
CA GLY A 309 17.36 8.61 4.14
C GLY A 309 16.63 9.66 3.31
N GLU A 310 15.38 9.93 3.67
CA GLU A 310 14.48 10.83 2.94
C GLU A 310 13.65 11.69 3.90
N LEU A 311 13.27 12.87 3.45
CA LEU A 311 12.33 13.74 4.16
C LEU A 311 10.98 13.72 3.45
N LYS A 312 9.95 13.23 4.11
CA LYS A 312 8.57 13.40 3.71
C LYS A 312 8.08 14.75 4.22
N LEU A 313 7.91 15.71 3.31
CA LEU A 313 7.68 17.12 3.63
C LEU A 313 6.31 17.57 3.12
N THR A 314 5.52 18.22 3.96
CA THR A 314 4.28 18.88 3.55
C THR A 314 4.59 20.13 2.75
N LEU A 315 4.07 20.18 1.50
CA LEU A 315 4.25 21.31 0.58
C LEU A 315 3.00 22.13 0.36
N ALA A 316 1.82 21.50 0.36
CA ALA A 316 0.60 22.12 -0.09
C ALA A 316 -0.62 21.62 0.71
N LYS A 317 -1.73 22.35 0.57
CA LYS A 317 -3.05 21.89 0.99
C LYS A 317 -3.88 21.55 -0.23
N PHE A 318 -4.72 20.53 -0.12
CA PHE A 318 -5.67 20.26 -1.18
C PHE A 318 -7.11 20.58 -0.76
N TYR A 319 -7.91 20.82 -1.76
CA TYR A 319 -9.34 21.15 -1.62
C TYR A 319 -10.14 20.31 -2.60
N ARG A 320 -11.35 20.00 -2.23
CA ARG A 320 -12.33 19.30 -3.08
C ARG A 320 -12.67 20.15 -4.31
N VAL A 321 -13.33 19.53 -5.30
CA VAL A 321 -13.87 20.22 -6.49
C VAL A 321 -14.80 21.37 -6.10
N SER A 322 -15.59 21.19 -5.03
CA SER A 322 -16.44 22.24 -4.44
C SER A 322 -15.69 23.39 -3.75
N GLY A 323 -14.35 23.32 -3.65
CA GLY A 323 -13.53 24.29 -2.93
C GLY A 323 -13.46 24.07 -1.42
N GLN A 324 -14.14 23.07 -0.86
CA GLN A 324 -14.08 22.76 0.56
C GLN A 324 -12.82 21.99 0.93
N SER A 325 -12.28 22.28 2.14
CA SER A 325 -11.15 21.52 2.68
C SER A 325 -11.63 20.24 3.36
N THR A 326 -10.88 19.15 3.20
CA THR A 326 -11.05 17.93 3.99
C THR A 326 -10.29 17.99 5.33
N GLN A 327 -9.37 18.96 5.51
CA GLN A 327 -8.56 19.07 6.72
C GLN A 327 -9.42 19.19 7.97
N HIS A 328 -9.22 18.29 8.93
CA HIS A 328 -9.99 18.13 10.18
C HIS A 328 -11.48 17.81 10.01
N ARG A 329 -12.01 17.92 8.81
CA ARG A 329 -13.44 17.73 8.52
C ARG A 329 -13.72 16.38 7.85
N GLY A 330 -12.80 15.92 7.01
CA GLY A 330 -13.01 14.73 6.18
C GLY A 330 -14.12 14.88 5.13
N VAL A 331 -14.57 13.76 4.62
CA VAL A 331 -15.76 13.62 3.79
C VAL A 331 -16.87 13.06 4.68
N VAL A 332 -17.97 13.78 4.80
CA VAL A 332 -19.16 13.33 5.52
C VAL A 332 -19.96 12.44 4.55
N PRO A 333 -20.26 11.18 4.91
CA PRO A 333 -20.97 10.28 4.03
C PRO A 333 -22.42 10.75 3.79
N ASP A 334 -22.98 10.42 2.63
CA ASP A 334 -24.40 10.70 2.29
C ASP A 334 -25.33 9.83 3.13
N LEU A 335 -24.88 8.59 3.44
CA LEU A 335 -25.57 7.69 4.36
C LEU A 335 -24.58 7.16 5.41
N SER A 336 -24.82 7.57 6.65
CA SER A 336 -24.02 7.12 7.79
C SER A 336 -24.45 5.74 8.27
N LEU A 337 -23.49 4.81 8.41
CA LEU A 337 -23.70 3.44 8.89
C LEU A 337 -23.27 3.26 10.36
N ILE A 338 -23.06 4.36 11.10
CA ILE A 338 -22.53 4.32 12.49
C ILE A 338 -23.46 3.59 13.47
N HIS A 339 -24.74 3.50 13.16
CA HIS A 339 -25.76 2.93 14.03
C HIS A 339 -26.39 1.62 13.50
N ILE A 340 -25.74 0.96 12.55
CA ILE A 340 -26.23 -0.31 12.02
C ILE A 340 -25.42 -1.48 12.58
#